data_67b0094c0615ef6d51e452aff7ed7621
#
_entry.id   67b0094c0615ef6d51e452aff7ed7621
#
_cell.length_a   1.000
_cell.length_b   1.000
_cell.length_c   1.000
_cell.angle_alpha   90.00
_cell.angle_beta   90.00
_cell.angle_gamma   90.00
#
_symmetry.space_group_name_H-M   'P 1'
#
loop_
_entity.id
_entity.type
_entity.pdbx_description
1 polymer ?
#
loop_
_entity_poly.entity_id
_entity_poly.type
_entity_poly.pdbx_seq_one_letter_code
_entity_poly.pdbx_strand_id
1 'polypeptide(L)'
;MKSVLMFYLEDCGYCDKARRALVELQKELPGVDLRNIQMVEESLEPEFANRYDYYAVPTFYVDGVKLFEAHIGMSYADIKSEVRRVLEAALGENALDKAAAL
;
A
#
# COMPACT_ATOMS: atom_id res chain seq x y z
N MET A 1 -4.74 7.17 10.56
CA MET A 1 -4.48 5.79 10.10
C MET A 1 -3.05 5.38 10.43
N LYS A 2 -2.77 4.08 10.41
CA LYS A 2 -1.42 3.57 10.63
C LYS A 2 -0.48 3.99 9.51
N SER A 3 0.81 3.90 9.78
CA SER A 3 1.86 4.23 8.81
C SER A 3 1.86 3.24 7.65
N VAL A 4 1.85 3.75 6.43
CA VAL A 4 1.91 2.93 5.23
C VAL A 4 3.18 3.29 4.46
N LEU A 5 3.90 2.26 4.01
CA LEU A 5 5.11 2.41 3.22
C LEU A 5 4.91 1.67 1.90
N MET A 6 5.17 2.36 0.79
CA MET A 6 5.07 1.77 -0.55
C MET A 6 6.40 1.87 -1.27
N PHE A 7 6.93 0.72 -1.69
CA PHE A 7 8.08 0.67 -2.59
C PHE A 7 7.59 0.60 -4.03
N TYR A 8 8.24 1.36 -4.92
CA TYR A 8 7.86 1.41 -6.32
C TYR A 8 9.05 1.75 -7.22
N LEU A 9 8.84 1.66 -8.52
CA LEU A 9 9.76 2.13 -9.55
C LEU A 9 8.98 3.06 -10.48
N GLU A 10 9.66 4.06 -11.05
CA GLU A 10 9.02 5.02 -11.96
C GLU A 10 8.46 4.32 -13.20
N ASP A 11 9.24 3.44 -13.81
CA ASP A 11 8.83 2.75 -15.04
C ASP A 11 8.18 1.40 -14.72
N CYS A 12 7.11 1.43 -13.95
CA CYS A 12 6.46 0.22 -13.50
C CYS A 12 4.94 0.34 -13.70
N GLY A 13 4.41 -0.45 -14.63
CA GLY A 13 2.98 -0.41 -14.93
C GLY A 13 2.10 -0.81 -13.74
N TYR A 14 2.52 -1.79 -12.98
CA TYR A 14 1.77 -2.19 -11.77
C TYR A 14 1.82 -1.10 -10.71
N CYS A 15 2.95 -0.38 -10.61
CA CYS A 15 3.08 0.75 -9.68
C CYS A 15 2.15 1.90 -10.08
N ASP A 16 2.03 2.18 -11.38
CA ASP A 16 1.10 3.19 -11.88
C ASP A 16 -0.34 2.83 -11.53
N LYS A 17 -0.69 1.57 -11.67
CA LYS A 17 -2.02 1.08 -11.30
C LYS A 17 -2.27 1.24 -9.81
N ALA A 18 -1.27 0.94 -8.99
CA ALA A 18 -1.39 1.11 -7.54
C ALA A 18 -1.56 2.58 -7.15
N ARG A 19 -0.81 3.49 -7.78
CA ARG A 19 -0.96 4.92 -7.52
C ARG A 19 -2.34 5.42 -7.90
N ARG A 20 -2.85 4.98 -9.05
CA ARG A 20 -4.22 5.33 -9.49
C ARG A 20 -5.25 4.79 -8.50
N ALA A 21 -5.05 3.57 -8.03
CA ALA A 21 -5.94 2.97 -7.04
C ALA A 21 -5.95 3.79 -5.74
N LEU A 22 -4.78 4.25 -5.28
CA LEU A 22 -4.70 5.07 -4.08
C LEU A 22 -5.54 6.34 -4.21
N VAL A 23 -5.46 7.02 -5.37
CA VAL A 23 -6.23 8.24 -5.60
C VAL A 23 -7.74 7.95 -5.56
N GLU A 24 -8.16 6.87 -6.22
CA GLU A 24 -9.57 6.49 -6.20
C GLU A 24 -10.05 6.09 -4.82
N LEU A 25 -9.27 5.29 -4.12
CA LEU A 25 -9.63 4.78 -2.81
C LEU A 25 -9.67 5.86 -1.74
N GLN A 26 -8.85 6.91 -1.88
CA GLN A 26 -8.92 8.05 -0.98
C GLN A 26 -10.32 8.66 -0.97
N LYS A 27 -11.00 8.64 -2.11
CA LYS A 27 -12.36 9.16 -2.23
C LYS A 27 -13.40 8.18 -1.69
N GLU A 28 -13.10 6.89 -1.71
CA GLU A 28 -14.03 5.84 -1.31
C GLU A 28 -13.95 5.48 0.16
N LEU A 29 -12.79 5.69 0.78
CA LEU A 29 -12.53 5.27 2.16
C LEU A 29 -12.29 6.49 3.05
N PRO A 30 -13.27 6.87 3.88
CA PRO A 30 -13.07 7.98 4.83
C PRO A 30 -11.89 7.70 5.76
N GLY A 31 -11.11 8.71 6.01
CA GLY A 31 -9.95 8.59 6.91
C GLY A 31 -8.64 8.29 6.22
N VAL A 32 -8.65 7.93 4.93
CA VAL A 32 -7.42 7.74 4.17
C VAL A 32 -6.81 9.10 3.85
N ASP A 33 -5.56 9.28 4.24
CA ASP A 33 -4.78 10.48 3.93
C ASP A 33 -3.51 10.04 3.21
N LEU A 34 -3.42 10.35 1.92
CA LEU A 34 -2.28 9.95 1.11
C LEU A 34 -0.96 10.54 1.60
N ARG A 35 -1.02 11.65 2.35
CA ARG A 35 0.18 12.26 2.94
C ARG A 35 0.82 11.36 4.01
N ASN A 36 0.06 10.42 4.55
CA ASN A 36 0.56 9.45 5.52
C ASN A 36 1.16 8.21 4.87
N ILE A 37 1.21 8.17 3.54
CA ILE A 37 1.83 7.07 2.81
C ILE A 37 3.22 7.52 2.39
N GLN A 38 4.23 6.87 2.93
CA GLN A 38 5.61 7.09 2.53
C GLN A 38 5.87 6.31 1.25
N MET A 39 6.18 7.03 0.18
CA MET A 39 6.47 6.41 -1.12
C MET A 39 7.96 6.44 -1.37
N VAL A 40 8.55 5.28 -1.60
CA VAL A 40 9.98 5.13 -1.79
C VAL A 40 10.25 4.54 -3.18
N GLU A 41 10.88 5.33 -4.05
CA GLU A 41 11.37 4.84 -5.33
C GLU A 41 12.68 4.11 -5.06
N GLU A 42 12.64 2.77 -5.18
CA GLU A 42 13.72 1.93 -4.66
C GLU A 42 15.08 2.15 -5.35
N SER A 43 15.08 2.58 -6.61
CA SER A 43 16.33 2.83 -7.32
C SER A 43 17.05 4.09 -6.83
N LEU A 44 16.30 4.99 -6.19
CA LEU A 44 16.85 6.22 -5.62
C LEU A 44 17.25 6.04 -4.16
N GLU A 45 16.75 5.00 -3.50
CA GLU A 45 17.04 4.75 -2.09
C GLU A 45 17.34 3.26 -1.86
N PRO A 46 18.36 2.72 -2.55
CA PRO A 46 18.63 1.28 -2.50
C PRO A 46 19.01 0.77 -1.11
N GLU A 47 19.71 1.57 -0.33
CA GLU A 47 20.11 1.16 1.02
C GLU A 47 18.90 1.01 1.94
N PHE A 48 17.95 1.95 1.82
CA PHE A 48 16.73 1.87 2.59
C PHE A 48 15.90 0.66 2.14
N ALA A 49 15.73 0.49 0.84
CA ALA A 49 14.94 -0.62 0.29
C ALA A 49 15.52 -1.98 0.70
N ASN A 50 16.86 -2.08 0.75
CA ASN A 50 17.52 -3.35 1.10
C ASN A 50 17.27 -3.81 2.54
N ARG A 51 16.72 -2.96 3.37
CA ARG A 51 16.35 -3.33 4.74
C ARG A 51 15.05 -4.13 4.80
N TYR A 52 14.31 -4.19 3.67
CA TYR A 52 12.99 -4.81 3.64
C TYR A 52 13.01 -6.05 2.77
N ASP A 53 12.18 -7.01 3.12
CA ASP A 53 12.10 -8.29 2.42
C ASP A 53 10.98 -8.24 1.39
N TYR A 54 11.33 -8.05 0.13
CA TYR A 54 10.40 -8.12 -0.99
C TYR A 54 11.18 -8.32 -2.29
N TYR A 55 10.49 -8.81 -3.33
CA TYR A 55 11.12 -9.13 -4.62
C TYR A 55 10.50 -8.37 -5.79
N ALA A 56 9.32 -7.83 -5.63
CA ALA A 56 8.59 -7.16 -6.71
C ALA A 56 7.96 -5.88 -6.21
N VAL A 57 7.69 -4.95 -7.14
CA VAL A 57 7.00 -3.71 -6.82
C VAL A 57 5.72 -3.61 -7.64
N PRO A 58 4.68 -2.91 -7.15
CA PRO A 58 4.64 -2.25 -5.85
C PRO A 58 4.55 -3.23 -4.68
N THR A 59 5.12 -2.85 -3.55
CA THR A 59 5.01 -3.59 -2.30
C THR A 59 4.61 -2.62 -1.20
N PHE A 60 3.68 -3.05 -0.35
CA PHE A 60 3.13 -2.21 0.71
C PHE A 60 3.36 -2.83 2.08
N TYR A 61 3.81 -1.99 3.01
CA TYR A 61 3.95 -2.35 4.41
C TYR A 61 3.06 -1.44 5.25
N VAL A 62 2.42 -2.01 6.27
CA VAL A 62 1.67 -1.25 7.27
C VAL A 62 2.30 -1.52 8.63
N ASP A 63 2.78 -0.48 9.28
CA ASP A 63 3.50 -0.59 10.57
C ASP A 63 4.58 -1.67 10.54
N GLY A 64 5.34 -1.72 9.44
CA GLY A 64 6.46 -2.64 9.30
C GLY A 64 6.09 -4.06 8.87
N VAL A 65 4.81 -4.34 8.64
CA VAL A 65 4.35 -5.66 8.21
C VAL A 65 3.97 -5.61 6.73
N LYS A 66 4.55 -6.51 5.94
CA LYS A 66 4.25 -6.58 4.51
C LYS A 66 2.83 -7.14 4.31
N LEU A 67 1.99 -6.37 3.65
CA LEU A 67 0.61 -6.79 3.39
C LEU A 67 0.31 -7.09 1.93
N PHE A 68 1.08 -6.51 1.01
CA PHE A 68 0.85 -6.73 -0.41
C PHE A 68 2.15 -6.58 -1.18
N GLU A 69 2.41 -7.55 -2.04
CA GLU A 69 3.51 -7.50 -3.01
C GLU A 69 2.93 -7.94 -4.34
N ALA A 70 3.08 -7.11 -5.37
CA ALA A 70 2.51 -7.39 -6.68
C ALA A 70 3.21 -8.56 -7.37
N HIS A 71 2.49 -9.20 -8.26
CA HIS A 71 3.03 -10.27 -9.08
C HIS A 71 2.53 -10.12 -10.52
N ILE A 72 3.22 -10.78 -11.44
CA ILE A 72 2.89 -10.75 -12.86
C ILE A 72 1.46 -11.26 -13.07
N GLY A 73 0.73 -10.58 -13.96
CA GLY A 73 -0.62 -11.00 -14.34
C GLY A 73 -1.74 -10.30 -13.60
N MET A 74 -1.44 -9.44 -12.64
CA MET A 74 -2.48 -8.72 -11.92
C MET A 74 -3.15 -7.66 -12.80
N SER A 75 -4.47 -7.66 -12.81
CA SER A 75 -5.26 -6.61 -13.44
C SER A 75 -5.30 -5.36 -12.54
N TYR A 76 -5.81 -4.25 -13.10
CA TYR A 76 -6.06 -3.08 -12.27
C TYR A 76 -7.03 -3.39 -11.14
N ALA A 77 -8.09 -4.14 -11.43
CA ALA A 77 -9.06 -4.53 -10.41
C ALA A 77 -8.42 -5.35 -9.29
N ASP A 78 -7.50 -6.26 -9.64
CA ASP A 78 -6.77 -7.05 -8.65
C ASP A 78 -5.93 -6.16 -7.77
N ILE A 79 -5.18 -5.23 -8.37
CA ILE A 79 -4.31 -4.32 -7.63
C ILE A 79 -5.14 -3.40 -6.75
N LYS A 80 -6.22 -2.83 -7.28
CA LYS A 80 -7.08 -1.96 -6.48
C LYS A 80 -7.68 -2.69 -5.28
N SER A 81 -8.09 -3.95 -5.48
CA SER A 81 -8.62 -4.78 -4.39
C SER A 81 -7.58 -4.98 -3.30
N GLU A 82 -6.34 -5.25 -3.68
CA GLU A 82 -5.26 -5.45 -2.71
C GLU A 82 -4.86 -4.15 -2.03
N VAL A 83 -4.80 -3.04 -2.77
CA VAL A 83 -4.50 -1.73 -2.19
C VAL A 83 -5.62 -1.31 -1.22
N ARG A 84 -6.90 -1.61 -1.58
CA ARG A 84 -8.01 -1.38 -0.66
C ARG A 84 -7.79 -2.14 0.65
N ARG A 85 -7.41 -3.40 0.55
CA ARG A 85 -7.15 -4.24 1.73
C ARG A 85 -6.04 -3.66 2.60
N VAL A 86 -4.97 -3.16 1.97
CA VAL A 86 -3.87 -2.50 2.70
C VAL A 86 -4.39 -1.26 3.45
N LEU A 87 -5.15 -0.42 2.76
CA LEU A 87 -5.67 0.81 3.37
C LEU A 87 -6.69 0.49 4.47
N GLU A 88 -7.53 -0.51 4.27
CA GLU A 88 -8.45 -0.96 5.30
C GLU A 88 -7.71 -1.49 6.52
N ALA A 89 -6.59 -2.18 6.32
CA ALA A 89 -5.77 -2.63 7.45
C ALA A 89 -5.18 -1.44 8.21
N ALA A 90 -4.77 -0.38 7.49
CA ALA A 90 -4.26 0.82 8.13
C ALA A 90 -5.34 1.57 8.91
N LEU A 91 -6.58 1.49 8.46
CA LEU A 91 -7.74 2.10 9.10
C LEU A 91 -8.52 1.12 9.97
N GLY A 92 -8.58 -0.11 9.50
CA GLY A 92 -9.54 -1.11 9.95
C GLY A 92 -9.30 -1.62 11.35
N GLU A 93 -8.09 -1.46 11.86
CA GLU A 93 -7.84 -1.76 13.25
C GLU A 93 -8.77 -0.96 14.15
N ASN A 94 -9.03 0.29 13.78
CA ASN A 94 -9.97 1.10 14.53
C ASN A 94 -11.39 0.52 14.46
N ALA A 95 -11.78 0.02 13.29
CA ALA A 95 -13.08 -0.62 13.13
C ALA A 95 -13.13 -1.95 13.85
N LEU A 96 -12.04 -2.73 13.79
CA LEU A 96 -11.94 -4.01 14.51
C LEU A 96 -11.95 -3.80 16.01
N ASP A 97 -11.22 -2.78 16.49
CA ASP A 97 -11.19 -2.44 17.90
C ASP A 97 -12.58 -2.04 18.38
N LYS A 98 -13.31 -1.28 17.59
CA LYS A 98 -14.68 -0.89 17.93
C LYS A 98 -15.58 -2.12 17.98
N ALA A 99 -15.45 -3.03 17.03
CA ALA A 99 -16.22 -4.26 17.01
C ALA A 99 -15.89 -5.14 18.23
N ALA A 100 -14.62 -5.20 18.60
CA ALA A 100 -14.17 -5.95 19.75
C ALA A 100 -14.63 -5.33 21.07
N ALA A 101 -14.80 -4.02 21.10
CA ALA A 101 -15.26 -3.31 22.29
C ALA A 101 -16.77 -3.45 22.52
N LEU A 102 -17.48 -3.88 21.50
CA LEU A 102 -18.93 -4.08 21.62
C LEU A 102 -19.24 -5.46 22.15
#